data_6f73d9c65c2f4ca793a062efcdd2d672
#
_entry.id   6f73d9c65c2f4ca793a062efcdd2d672
#
_cell.length_a   1.000
_cell.length_b   1.000
_cell.length_c   1.000
_cell.angle_alpha   90.00
_cell.angle_beta   90.00
_cell.angle_gamma   90.00
#
_symmetry.space_group_name_H-M   'P 1'
#
loop_
_entity.id
_entity.type
_entity.pdbx_description
1 polymer ?
#
loop_
_entity_poly.entity_id
_entity_poly.type
_entity_poly.pdbx_seq_one_letter_code
_entity_poly.pdbx_strand_id
1 'polypeptide(L)'
;MDIKRKKNEKRIQLLGGLMGICVAVVSLFYFFHAEKSEAEKRMVEIVNYVKVQCSTYTHYNESSESKSLLRTIESARQMSTNIYMEIENGGQLSKDFLKENQQTLWVDGIIILDKEGKTDCEYSTDESLTNEITEYLQKDIIMDFAGYEERSYSERFTKEDGSYIDIAACARKDAPGIVAIYYYTS
;
A
#
# COMPACT_ATOMS: atom_id res chain seq x y z
N MET A 1 -48.80 60.59 -49.82
CA MET A 1 -48.02 60.74 -48.57
C MET A 1 -47.96 59.42 -47.79
N ASP A 2 -48.81 58.45 -48.06
CA ASP A 2 -48.93 57.15 -47.35
C ASP A 2 -47.87 56.11 -47.63
N ILE A 3 -47.32 56.04 -48.85
CA ILE A 3 -46.42 55.04 -49.26
C ILE A 3 -45.01 55.12 -48.58
N LYS A 4 -44.53 56.35 -48.32
CA LYS A 4 -43.30 56.61 -47.60
C LYS A 4 -43.38 56.21 -46.10
N ARG A 5 -44.55 56.41 -45.51
CA ARG A 5 -44.83 56.10 -44.11
C ARG A 5 -44.86 54.61 -43.88
N LYS A 6 -45.55 53.84 -44.71
CA LYS A 6 -45.52 52.33 -44.70
C LYS A 6 -44.15 51.73 -44.93
N LYS A 7 -43.33 52.35 -45.78
CA LYS A 7 -41.98 51.91 -46.05
C LYS A 7 -41.04 52.14 -44.85
N ASN A 8 -41.24 53.23 -44.12
CA ASN A 8 -40.49 53.52 -42.89
C ASN A 8 -40.94 52.63 -41.70
N GLU A 9 -42.22 52.34 -41.56
CA GLU A 9 -42.72 51.39 -40.54
C GLU A 9 -42.17 50.01 -40.74
N LYS A 10 -42.13 49.46 -41.98
CA LYS A 10 -41.50 48.19 -42.29
C LYS A 10 -40.01 48.18 -42.00
N ARG A 11 -39.29 49.27 -42.26
CA ARG A 11 -37.85 49.37 -41.96
C ARG A 11 -37.60 49.40 -40.44
N ILE A 12 -38.42 50.05 -39.64
CA ILE A 12 -38.34 50.11 -38.18
C ILE A 12 -38.63 48.72 -37.60
N GLN A 13 -39.66 48.02 -38.14
CA GLN A 13 -39.95 46.64 -37.71
C GLN A 13 -38.82 45.65 -38.05
N LEU A 14 -38.23 45.83 -39.21
CA LEU A 14 -37.09 44.98 -39.66
C LEU A 14 -35.83 45.24 -38.80
N LEU A 15 -35.55 46.51 -38.48
CA LEU A 15 -34.44 46.88 -37.61
C LEU A 15 -34.68 46.40 -36.16
N GLY A 16 -35.90 46.51 -35.66
CA GLY A 16 -36.26 45.98 -34.33
C GLY A 16 -36.14 44.46 -34.24
N GLY A 17 -36.57 43.76 -35.30
CA GLY A 17 -36.40 42.30 -35.38
C GLY A 17 -34.92 41.88 -35.46
N LEU A 18 -34.10 42.59 -36.22
CA LEU A 18 -32.65 42.34 -36.30
C LEU A 18 -31.95 42.58 -34.94
N MET A 19 -32.28 43.68 -34.27
CA MET A 19 -31.73 43.92 -32.92
C MET A 19 -32.16 42.85 -31.92
N GLY A 20 -33.41 42.40 -31.98
CA GLY A 20 -33.88 41.31 -31.11
C GLY A 20 -33.11 39.99 -31.30
N ILE A 21 -32.83 39.65 -32.60
CA ILE A 21 -32.03 38.47 -32.93
C ILE A 21 -30.59 38.64 -32.42
N CYS A 22 -29.96 39.79 -32.59
CA CYS A 22 -28.61 40.06 -32.11
C CYS A 22 -28.50 39.91 -30.58
N VAL A 23 -29.48 40.46 -29.86
CA VAL A 23 -29.52 40.34 -28.40
C VAL A 23 -29.70 38.90 -27.95
N ALA A 24 -30.57 38.13 -28.62
CA ALA A 24 -30.76 36.70 -28.33
C ALA A 24 -29.48 35.86 -28.57
N VAL A 25 -28.79 36.14 -29.70
CA VAL A 25 -27.51 35.43 -30.00
C VAL A 25 -26.43 35.77 -29.00
N VAL A 26 -26.29 37.04 -28.62
CA VAL A 26 -25.28 37.44 -27.61
C VAL A 26 -25.63 36.84 -26.23
N SER A 27 -26.89 36.79 -25.85
CA SER A 27 -27.32 36.18 -24.58
C SER A 27 -27.08 34.69 -24.56
N LEU A 28 -27.34 33.97 -25.66
CA LEU A 28 -27.04 32.55 -25.78
C LEU A 28 -25.52 32.29 -25.69
N PHE A 29 -24.72 33.09 -26.39
CA PHE A 29 -23.27 32.95 -26.35
C PHE A 29 -22.71 33.19 -24.95
N TYR A 30 -23.23 34.19 -24.23
CA TYR A 30 -22.83 34.46 -22.86
C TYR A 30 -23.23 33.31 -21.91
N PHE A 31 -24.43 32.78 -22.08
CA PHE A 31 -24.93 31.65 -21.28
C PHE A 31 -24.07 30.39 -21.47
N PHE A 32 -23.81 30.02 -22.73
CA PHE A 32 -22.94 28.86 -23.02
C PHE A 32 -21.52 29.05 -22.50
N HIS A 33 -20.97 30.26 -22.57
CA HIS A 33 -19.64 30.53 -22.07
C HIS A 33 -19.59 30.48 -20.53
N ALA A 34 -20.60 30.95 -19.86
CA ALA A 34 -20.71 30.85 -18.40
C ALA A 34 -20.85 29.40 -17.92
N GLU A 35 -21.74 28.62 -18.56
CA GLU A 35 -21.87 27.19 -18.23
C GLU A 35 -20.57 26.40 -18.44
N LYS A 36 -19.87 26.65 -19.57
CA LYS A 36 -18.59 26.01 -19.83
C LYS A 36 -17.55 26.34 -18.76
N SER A 37 -17.44 27.60 -18.38
CA SER A 37 -16.51 28.03 -17.33
C SER A 37 -16.83 27.41 -15.96
N GLU A 38 -18.11 27.28 -15.62
CA GLU A 38 -18.54 26.65 -14.39
C GLU A 38 -18.26 25.13 -14.40
N ALA A 39 -18.53 24.46 -15.52
CA ALA A 39 -18.22 23.05 -15.69
C ALA A 39 -16.71 22.76 -15.59
N GLU A 40 -15.87 23.62 -16.17
CA GLU A 40 -14.39 23.52 -16.06
C GLU A 40 -13.94 23.69 -14.59
N LYS A 41 -14.49 24.64 -13.87
CA LYS A 41 -14.19 24.82 -12.42
C LYS A 41 -14.56 23.60 -11.60
N ARG A 42 -15.76 23.05 -11.78
CA ARG A 42 -16.21 21.83 -11.09
C ARG A 42 -15.34 20.64 -11.41
N MET A 43 -14.89 20.50 -12.67
CA MET A 43 -13.98 19.43 -13.07
C MET A 43 -12.64 19.55 -12.37
N VAL A 44 -12.05 20.75 -12.28
CA VAL A 44 -10.80 20.99 -11.56
C VAL A 44 -10.95 20.68 -10.08
N GLU A 45 -12.07 21.05 -9.46
CA GLU A 45 -12.34 20.72 -8.05
C GLU A 45 -12.44 19.22 -7.82
N ILE A 46 -13.13 18.47 -8.69
CA ILE A 46 -13.22 17.01 -8.62
C ILE A 46 -11.84 16.35 -8.78
N VAL A 47 -11.05 16.80 -9.77
CA VAL A 47 -9.70 16.27 -9.99
C VAL A 47 -8.80 16.52 -8.77
N ASN A 48 -8.84 17.71 -8.20
CA ASN A 48 -8.08 18.03 -7.00
C ASN A 48 -8.54 17.21 -5.78
N TYR A 49 -9.83 17.00 -5.60
CA TYR A 49 -10.37 16.14 -4.56
C TYR A 49 -9.86 14.70 -4.70
N VAL A 50 -9.97 14.12 -5.90
CA VAL A 50 -9.48 12.75 -6.17
C VAL A 50 -7.97 12.65 -5.91
N LYS A 51 -7.18 13.64 -6.36
CA LYS A 51 -5.75 13.68 -6.11
C LYS A 51 -5.40 13.69 -4.62
N VAL A 52 -6.09 14.50 -3.83
CA VAL A 52 -5.90 14.55 -2.37
C VAL A 52 -6.30 13.23 -1.73
N GLN A 53 -7.42 12.62 -2.13
CA GLN A 53 -7.83 11.31 -1.61
C GLN A 53 -6.81 10.21 -1.94
N CYS A 54 -6.35 10.14 -3.20
CA CYS A 54 -5.32 9.17 -3.58
C CYS A 54 -4.03 9.35 -2.76
N SER A 55 -3.56 10.59 -2.58
CA SER A 55 -2.39 10.88 -1.75
C SER A 55 -2.58 10.46 -0.29
N THR A 56 -3.77 10.69 0.26
CA THR A 56 -4.11 10.30 1.63
C THR A 56 -4.12 8.78 1.79
N TYR A 57 -4.71 8.05 0.84
CA TYR A 57 -4.71 6.58 0.85
C TYR A 57 -3.30 5.99 0.72
N THR A 58 -2.47 6.54 -0.17
CA THR A 58 -1.06 6.13 -0.30
C THR A 58 -0.32 6.30 1.03
N HIS A 59 -0.46 7.45 1.67
CA HIS A 59 0.19 7.72 2.96
C HIS A 59 -0.32 6.83 4.10
N TYR A 60 -1.60 6.47 4.09
CA TYR A 60 -2.18 5.52 5.04
C TYR A 60 -1.63 4.11 4.84
N ASN A 61 -1.50 3.65 3.59
CA ASN A 61 -0.95 2.34 3.27
C ASN A 61 0.53 2.24 3.66
N GLU A 62 1.36 3.22 3.31
CA GLU A 62 2.77 3.28 3.71
C GLU A 62 2.94 3.27 5.24
N SER A 63 2.12 4.01 5.97
CA SER A 63 2.15 4.02 7.44
C SER A 63 1.72 2.69 8.04
N SER A 64 0.72 2.02 7.46
CA SER A 64 0.25 0.70 7.90
C SER A 64 1.29 -0.38 7.65
N GLU A 65 1.91 -0.38 6.48
CA GLU A 65 3.01 -1.29 6.11
C GLU A 65 4.20 -1.14 7.07
N SER A 66 4.66 0.09 7.29
CA SER A 66 5.78 0.36 8.20
C SER A 66 5.51 -0.15 9.62
N LYS A 67 4.29 0.01 10.13
CA LYS A 67 3.91 -0.51 11.45
C LYS A 67 3.89 -2.04 11.49
N SER A 68 3.40 -2.67 10.43
CA SER A 68 3.37 -4.12 10.32
C SER A 68 4.78 -4.70 10.25
N LEU A 69 5.66 -4.13 9.42
CA LEU A 69 7.07 -4.55 9.32
C LEU A 69 7.83 -4.35 10.62
N LEU A 70 7.61 -3.24 11.34
CA LEU A 70 8.20 -3.04 12.67
C LEU A 70 7.75 -4.12 13.66
N ARG A 71 6.46 -4.43 13.69
CA ARG A 71 5.94 -5.53 14.52
C ARG A 71 6.60 -6.86 14.16
N THR A 72 6.78 -7.13 12.87
CA THR A 72 7.43 -8.35 12.39
C THR A 72 8.90 -8.43 12.86
N ILE A 73 9.64 -7.32 12.79
CA ILE A 73 11.01 -7.22 13.33
C ILE A 73 11.06 -7.49 14.85
N GLU A 74 10.17 -6.86 15.60
CA GLU A 74 10.07 -7.03 17.05
C GLU A 74 9.80 -8.50 17.43
N SER A 75 8.87 -9.15 16.71
CA SER A 75 8.56 -10.57 16.92
C SER A 75 9.75 -11.48 16.56
N ALA A 76 10.51 -11.17 15.48
CA ALA A 76 11.72 -11.93 15.15
C ALA A 76 12.80 -11.82 16.25
N ARG A 77 13.03 -10.62 16.76
CA ARG A 77 13.94 -10.38 17.88
C ARG A 77 13.50 -11.06 19.18
N GLN A 78 12.21 -11.02 19.46
CA GLN A 78 11.65 -11.73 20.61
C GLN A 78 11.85 -13.25 20.45
N MET A 79 11.60 -13.80 19.27
CA MET A 79 11.82 -15.21 18.99
C MET A 79 13.30 -15.61 19.17
N SER A 80 14.24 -14.80 18.66
CA SER A 80 15.68 -15.02 18.90
C SER A 80 16.04 -15.04 20.38
N THR A 81 15.40 -14.18 21.17
CA THR A 81 15.58 -14.15 22.63
C THR A 81 14.98 -15.40 23.31
N ASN A 82 13.79 -15.81 22.88
CA ASN A 82 13.13 -17.00 23.42
C ASN A 82 13.94 -18.26 23.13
N ILE A 83 14.53 -18.38 21.94
CA ILE A 83 15.44 -19.48 21.58
C ILE A 83 16.66 -19.50 22.51
N TYR A 84 17.32 -18.35 22.68
CA TYR A 84 18.45 -18.23 23.58
C TYR A 84 18.11 -18.68 25.00
N MET A 85 16.99 -18.23 25.55
CA MET A 85 16.53 -18.61 26.88
C MET A 85 16.19 -20.09 27.00
N GLU A 86 15.57 -20.69 25.97
CA GLU A 86 15.25 -22.12 25.94
C GLU A 86 16.52 -22.96 26.02
N ILE A 87 17.52 -22.63 25.19
CA ILE A 87 18.80 -23.36 25.16
C ILE A 87 19.60 -23.18 26.45
N GLU A 88 19.67 -21.95 27.00
CA GLU A 88 20.34 -21.68 28.29
C GLU A 88 19.71 -22.44 29.45
N ASN A 89 18.41 -22.69 29.41
CA ASN A 89 17.68 -23.47 30.40
C ASN A 89 17.78 -25.00 30.19
N GLY A 90 18.58 -25.46 29.19
CA GLY A 90 18.78 -26.87 28.90
C GLY A 90 17.68 -27.47 28.03
N GLY A 91 16.82 -26.66 27.45
CA GLY A 91 15.84 -27.09 26.44
C GLY A 91 16.47 -27.29 25.06
N GLN A 92 15.64 -27.63 24.08
CA GLN A 92 16.04 -27.89 22.70
C GLN A 92 15.11 -27.24 21.71
N LEU A 93 15.65 -26.81 20.57
CA LEU A 93 14.84 -26.40 19.43
C LEU A 93 13.98 -27.57 18.95
N SER A 94 12.68 -27.43 19.08
CA SER A 94 11.72 -28.44 18.66
C SER A 94 10.54 -27.80 17.94
N LYS A 95 9.83 -28.58 17.12
CA LYS A 95 8.59 -28.10 16.48
C LYS A 95 7.52 -27.68 17.49
N ASP A 96 7.46 -28.34 18.65
CA ASP A 96 6.51 -27.99 19.71
C ASP A 96 6.86 -26.65 20.33
N PHE A 97 8.13 -26.39 20.63
CA PHE A 97 8.61 -25.07 21.07
C PHE A 97 8.29 -23.96 20.06
N LEU A 98 8.53 -24.21 18.76
CA LEU A 98 8.19 -23.23 17.73
C LEU A 98 6.68 -22.99 17.62
N LYS A 99 5.87 -24.04 17.75
CA LYS A 99 4.41 -23.96 17.75
C LYS A 99 3.87 -23.09 18.89
N GLU A 100 4.38 -23.28 20.10
CA GLU A 100 3.99 -22.46 21.27
C GLU A 100 4.37 -20.98 21.06
N ASN A 101 5.57 -20.73 20.55
CA ASN A 101 6.02 -19.37 20.23
C ASN A 101 5.24 -18.75 19.08
N GLN A 102 4.91 -19.52 18.03
CA GLN A 102 4.06 -19.07 16.93
C GLN A 102 2.71 -18.56 17.44
N GLN A 103 2.09 -19.30 18.35
CA GLN A 103 0.81 -18.90 18.96
C GLN A 103 0.96 -17.67 19.87
N THR A 104 2.03 -17.60 20.65
CA THR A 104 2.28 -16.50 21.58
C THR A 104 2.61 -15.19 20.86
N LEU A 105 3.39 -15.27 19.79
CA LEU A 105 3.79 -14.12 18.97
C LEU A 105 2.73 -13.73 17.91
N TRP A 106 1.70 -14.59 17.72
CA TRP A 106 0.65 -14.39 16.71
C TRP A 106 1.22 -14.24 15.30
N VAL A 107 2.14 -15.14 14.93
CA VAL A 107 2.79 -15.19 13.62
C VAL A 107 2.30 -16.42 12.83
N ASP A 108 2.41 -16.41 11.50
CA ASP A 108 1.99 -17.54 10.68
C ASP A 108 3.08 -18.59 10.50
N GLY A 109 4.34 -18.18 10.61
CA GLY A 109 5.47 -19.10 10.58
C GLY A 109 6.75 -18.56 11.19
N ILE A 110 7.58 -19.50 11.60
CA ILE A 110 8.92 -19.29 12.19
C ILE A 110 9.89 -20.21 11.45
N ILE A 111 11.01 -19.66 10.99
CA ILE A 111 12.07 -20.36 10.26
C ILE A 111 13.39 -20.04 10.95
N ILE A 112 14.16 -21.06 11.27
CA ILE A 112 15.47 -20.92 11.89
C ILE A 112 16.50 -21.52 10.94
N LEU A 113 17.43 -20.69 10.47
CA LEU A 113 18.52 -21.10 9.57
C LEU A 113 19.84 -21.00 10.31
N ASP A 114 20.73 -21.95 10.03
CA ASP A 114 22.13 -21.90 10.44
C ASP A 114 22.94 -20.88 9.59
N LYS A 115 24.20 -20.73 9.87
CA LYS A 115 25.08 -19.79 9.15
C LYS A 115 25.31 -20.16 7.66
N GLU A 116 25.10 -21.42 7.29
CA GLU A 116 25.16 -21.92 5.91
C GLU A 116 23.81 -21.76 5.18
N GLY A 117 22.78 -21.23 5.84
CA GLY A 117 21.43 -21.08 5.31
C GLY A 117 20.62 -22.37 5.33
N LYS A 118 21.09 -23.42 6.01
CA LYS A 118 20.33 -24.66 6.17
C LYS A 118 19.30 -24.52 7.26
N THR A 119 18.11 -25.06 7.05
CA THR A 119 17.03 -25.07 8.05
C THR A 119 17.38 -25.97 9.23
N ASP A 120 17.53 -25.38 10.41
CA ASP A 120 17.69 -26.09 11.67
C ASP A 120 16.33 -26.55 12.21
N CYS A 121 15.35 -25.67 12.22
CA CYS A 121 14.00 -25.95 12.65
C CYS A 121 13.02 -24.95 12.01
N GLU A 122 11.81 -25.41 11.75
CA GLU A 122 10.74 -24.55 11.22
C GLU A 122 9.37 -25.01 11.69
N TYR A 123 8.45 -24.07 11.79
CA TYR A 123 7.04 -24.34 12.05
C TYR A 123 6.16 -23.30 11.35
N SER A 124 5.11 -23.78 10.72
CA SER A 124 4.18 -22.93 9.98
C SER A 124 2.79 -23.55 9.95
N THR A 125 1.80 -22.69 9.73
CA THR A 125 0.42 -23.09 9.42
C THR A 125 0.24 -23.48 7.95
N ASP A 126 1.18 -23.05 7.06
CA ASP A 126 1.20 -23.35 5.62
C ASP A 126 2.61 -23.74 5.17
N GLU A 127 2.82 -25.04 4.94
CA GLU A 127 4.12 -25.58 4.52
C GLU A 127 4.56 -25.11 3.13
N SER A 128 3.62 -24.86 2.21
CA SER A 128 3.97 -24.40 0.86
C SER A 128 4.56 -22.99 0.89
N LEU A 129 3.97 -22.13 1.69
CA LEU A 129 4.43 -20.76 1.90
C LEU A 129 5.79 -20.72 2.60
N THR A 130 6.00 -21.63 3.56
CA THR A 130 7.26 -21.74 4.28
C THR A 130 8.42 -22.07 3.36
N ASN A 131 8.24 -23.00 2.42
CA ASN A 131 9.28 -23.37 1.46
C ASN A 131 9.68 -22.18 0.56
N GLU A 132 8.69 -21.42 0.06
CA GLU A 132 8.93 -20.23 -0.76
C GLU A 132 9.74 -19.18 0.02
N ILE A 133 9.36 -18.94 1.27
CA ILE A 133 10.04 -17.97 2.15
C ILE A 133 11.43 -18.44 2.51
N THR A 134 11.61 -19.72 2.82
CA THR A 134 12.92 -20.31 3.16
C THR A 134 13.90 -20.15 2.00
N GLU A 135 13.49 -20.49 0.77
CA GLU A 135 14.31 -20.30 -0.42
C GLU A 135 14.70 -18.82 -0.63
N TYR A 136 13.76 -17.92 -0.35
CA TYR A 136 14.04 -16.49 -0.41
C TYR A 136 15.05 -16.02 0.62
N LEU A 137 14.97 -16.50 1.86
CA LEU A 137 15.87 -16.13 2.97
C LEU A 137 17.28 -16.69 2.80
N GLN A 138 17.45 -17.80 2.08
CA GLN A 138 18.74 -18.44 1.81
C GLN A 138 19.64 -17.63 0.87
N LYS A 139 19.21 -16.48 0.36
CA LYS A 139 20.06 -15.58 -0.43
C LYS A 139 21.19 -15.02 0.42
N ASP A 140 22.42 -15.12 -0.07
CA ASP A 140 23.63 -14.68 0.63
C ASP A 140 23.50 -13.27 1.22
N ILE A 141 22.91 -12.34 0.46
CA ILE A 141 22.75 -10.95 0.92
C ILE A 141 21.84 -10.82 2.15
N ILE A 142 20.80 -11.66 2.27
CA ILE A 142 19.88 -11.63 3.41
C ILE A 142 20.55 -12.30 4.61
N MET A 143 21.20 -13.42 4.41
CA MET A 143 21.97 -14.14 5.44
C MET A 143 23.07 -13.25 6.02
N ASP A 144 23.84 -12.59 5.16
CA ASP A 144 24.90 -11.67 5.56
C ASP A 144 24.35 -10.45 6.32
N PHE A 145 23.24 -9.88 5.84
CA PHE A 145 22.66 -8.69 6.47
C PHE A 145 22.01 -9.00 7.82
N ALA A 146 21.15 -10.04 7.86
CA ALA A 146 20.39 -10.40 9.05
C ALA A 146 21.23 -11.16 10.09
N GLY A 147 22.35 -11.74 9.70
CA GLY A 147 23.28 -12.44 10.60
C GLY A 147 24.06 -11.54 11.54
N TYR A 148 24.01 -10.21 11.37
CA TYR A 148 24.62 -9.27 12.32
C TYR A 148 23.66 -8.94 13.45
N GLU A 149 24.13 -9.00 14.70
CA GLU A 149 23.33 -8.85 15.92
C GLU A 149 22.52 -7.55 15.98
N GLU A 150 23.06 -6.45 15.46
CA GLU A 150 22.42 -5.13 15.50
C GLU A 150 21.48 -4.88 14.32
N ARG A 151 21.41 -5.78 13.35
CA ARG A 151 20.63 -5.62 12.13
C ARG A 151 19.38 -6.49 12.13
N SER A 152 18.39 -6.06 11.37
CA SER A 152 17.21 -6.85 11.06
C SER A 152 16.79 -6.56 9.63
N TYR A 153 16.50 -7.60 8.90
CA TYR A 153 15.91 -7.52 7.58
C TYR A 153 14.39 -7.54 7.68
N SER A 154 13.69 -6.77 6.87
CA SER A 154 12.24 -6.89 6.74
C SER A 154 11.78 -6.45 5.36
N GLU A 155 10.76 -7.13 4.84
CA GLU A 155 10.18 -6.83 3.53
C GLU A 155 8.71 -7.28 3.47
N ARG A 156 7.92 -6.62 2.63
CA ARG A 156 6.57 -7.00 2.26
C ARG A 156 6.52 -7.53 0.84
N PHE A 157 5.96 -8.72 0.67
CA PHE A 157 5.62 -9.28 -0.63
C PHE A 157 4.13 -9.15 -0.86
N THR A 158 3.74 -8.36 -1.83
CA THR A 158 2.34 -8.24 -2.25
C THR A 158 2.09 -9.17 -3.44
N LYS A 159 1.06 -10.03 -3.33
CA LYS A 159 0.62 -10.94 -4.38
C LYS A 159 -0.37 -10.25 -5.32
N GLU A 160 -0.62 -10.85 -6.49
CA GLU A 160 -1.54 -10.31 -7.51
C GLU A 160 -2.99 -10.19 -7.04
N ASP A 161 -3.41 -11.04 -6.09
CA ASP A 161 -4.73 -11.05 -5.49
C ASP A 161 -4.94 -10.00 -4.39
N GLY A 162 -3.88 -9.21 -4.09
CA GLY A 162 -3.89 -8.19 -3.05
C GLY A 162 -3.52 -8.70 -1.66
N SER A 163 -3.36 -10.02 -1.48
CA SER A 163 -2.78 -10.58 -0.25
C SER A 163 -1.30 -10.22 -0.12
N TYR A 164 -0.77 -10.23 1.08
CA TYR A 164 0.64 -9.91 1.30
C TYR A 164 1.25 -10.72 2.42
N ILE A 165 2.57 -10.83 2.37
CA ILE A 165 3.41 -11.49 3.37
C ILE A 165 4.39 -10.46 3.91
N ASP A 166 4.35 -10.22 5.21
CA ASP A 166 5.37 -9.45 5.91
C ASP A 166 6.37 -10.40 6.53
N ILE A 167 7.63 -10.25 6.16
CA ILE A 167 8.74 -11.08 6.60
C ILE A 167 9.72 -10.22 7.39
N ALA A 168 10.30 -10.77 8.47
CA ALA A 168 11.49 -10.21 9.10
C ALA A 168 12.44 -11.31 9.54
N ALA A 169 13.74 -11.00 9.47
CA ALA A 169 14.82 -11.87 9.94
C ALA A 169 15.82 -11.07 10.78
N CYS A 170 16.38 -11.70 11.79
CA CYS A 170 17.45 -11.16 12.62
C CYS A 170 18.43 -12.27 13.04
N ALA A 171 19.58 -11.88 13.58
CA ALA A 171 20.58 -12.82 14.07
C ALA A 171 20.03 -13.68 15.22
N ARG A 172 20.43 -14.93 15.26
CA ARG A 172 20.24 -15.83 16.41
C ARG A 172 21.17 -15.39 17.54
N LYS A 173 20.68 -15.50 18.77
CA LYS A 173 21.49 -15.23 19.97
C LYS A 173 22.16 -16.47 20.55
N ASP A 174 21.67 -17.64 20.21
CA ASP A 174 22.16 -18.94 20.70
C ASP A 174 23.29 -19.54 19.83
N ALA A 175 23.26 -19.27 18.54
CA ALA A 175 24.21 -19.83 17.57
C ALA A 175 24.33 -18.91 16.34
N PRO A 176 25.39 -19.04 15.52
CA PRO A 176 25.47 -18.33 14.23
C PRO A 176 24.34 -18.76 13.27
N GLY A 177 23.68 -17.77 12.67
CA GLY A 177 22.54 -17.97 11.77
C GLY A 177 21.48 -16.92 11.97
N ILE A 178 20.30 -17.15 11.42
CA ILE A 178 19.18 -16.21 11.50
C ILE A 178 17.90 -16.86 12.00
N VAL A 179 17.07 -16.06 12.64
CA VAL A 179 15.66 -16.34 12.93
C VAL A 179 14.82 -15.46 12.03
N ALA A 180 13.91 -16.07 11.31
CA ALA A 180 12.93 -15.36 10.50
C ALA A 180 11.52 -15.72 10.94
N ILE A 181 10.64 -14.74 10.84
CA ILE A 181 9.21 -14.92 11.04
C ILE A 181 8.45 -14.25 9.91
N TYR A 182 7.20 -14.66 9.73
CA TYR A 182 6.33 -14.02 8.77
C TYR A 182 4.87 -14.00 9.21
N TYR A 183 4.14 -13.01 8.66
CA TYR A 183 2.69 -12.88 8.72
C TYR A 183 2.13 -12.93 7.30
N TYR A 184 1.05 -13.66 7.13
CA TYR A 184 0.26 -13.68 5.91
C TYR A 184 -1.06 -12.95 6.14
N THR A 185 -1.42 -12.06 5.23
CA THR A 185 -2.71 -11.34 5.25
C THR A 185 -3.40 -11.53 3.90
N SER A 186 -4.59 -12.13 3.94
CA SER A 186 -5.48 -12.35 2.79
C SER A 186 -6.47 -11.19 2.62
#